data_9c3eedeb98cb2451aeef31381ed689e2
#
_entry.id   9c3eedeb98cb2451aeef31381ed689e2
#
_cell.length_a   1.000
_cell.length_b   1.000
_cell.length_c   1.000
_cell.angle_alpha   90.00
_cell.angle_beta   90.00
_cell.angle_gamma   90.00
#
_symmetry.space_group_name_H-M   'P 1'
#
loop_
_entity.id
_entity.type
_entity.pdbx_description
1 polymer ?
#
loop_
_entity_poly.entity_id
_entity_poly.type
_entity_poly.pdbx_seq_one_letter_code
_entity_poly.pdbx_strand_id
1 'polypeptide(L)'
;MFYDYPLTKRPSRMPPEPVPASRSAPCGSPGRQLWPVGLFCSPWPEQALRANIHCQISLALNRIYTEWYPSKGYSFNITNSTSYDQYYVHGRTVFDVMVRLTDDIFNTYIRKTGTVNPYYAEYCDGKSVTCPGLKQWGTVTLANQGRNALSILKYYYGSNIEIIRTNNIQSIPQSYPGSPLRQGSTGAAVFTLQRQLNRITKDYPFLGLLTVDGIFGRKMTETVKKFQRQFNLTADGVVGRSTWYKISYIYVS
;
A
#
# COMPACT_ATOMS: atom_id res chain seq x y z
N MET A 1 0.38 -1.96 2.03
CA MET A 1 0.83 -3.19 1.34
C MET A 1 1.72 -2.71 0.19
N PHE A 2 2.99 -2.47 0.49
CA PHE A 2 3.99 -2.08 -0.49
C PHE A 2 4.69 -3.35 -0.94
N TYR A 3 4.74 -3.55 -2.25
CA TYR A 3 5.14 -4.78 -2.91
C TYR A 3 6.66 -4.91 -2.98
N ASP A 4 7.14 -6.16 -3.01
CA ASP A 4 8.54 -6.50 -3.21
C ASP A 4 9.13 -5.79 -4.42
N TYR A 5 10.03 -4.82 -4.16
CA TYR A 5 11.06 -4.48 -5.13
C TYR A 5 12.21 -5.49 -4.96
N PRO A 6 12.76 -6.03 -6.01
CA PRO A 6 13.86 -6.97 -5.91
C PRO A 6 15.05 -6.28 -5.24
N LEU A 7 15.34 -6.68 -4.01
CA LEU A 7 16.54 -6.27 -3.28
C LEU A 7 17.74 -6.98 -3.91
N THR A 8 18.36 -6.37 -4.89
CA THR A 8 19.55 -6.90 -5.57
C THR A 8 20.86 -6.51 -4.88
N LYS A 9 20.92 -6.43 -3.56
CA LYS A 9 22.15 -6.59 -2.76
C LYS A 9 21.78 -6.67 -1.28
N ARG A 10 22.01 -7.82 -0.67
CA ARG A 10 21.91 -8.03 0.77
C ARG A 10 23.01 -7.23 1.48
N PRO A 11 22.74 -6.50 2.56
CA PRO A 11 23.77 -6.10 3.51
C PRO A 11 24.34 -7.33 4.22
N SER A 12 25.61 -7.34 4.50
CA SER A 12 26.43 -8.47 4.95
C SER A 12 26.16 -9.01 6.37
N ARG A 13 25.01 -8.74 6.97
CA ARG A 13 24.51 -9.39 8.19
C ARG A 13 22.99 -9.50 8.16
N MET A 14 22.48 -10.70 7.97
CA MET A 14 21.07 -11.03 8.16
C MET A 14 20.77 -11.12 9.66
N PRO A 15 19.63 -10.57 10.12
CA PRO A 15 19.03 -11.02 11.38
C PRO A 15 18.52 -12.47 11.24
N PRO A 16 18.40 -13.24 12.35
CA PRO A 16 17.99 -14.63 12.34
C PRO A 16 16.58 -14.82 11.76
N GLU A 17 16.34 -15.98 11.14
CA GLU A 17 15.06 -16.35 10.52
C GLU A 17 13.89 -16.28 11.51
N PRO A 18 12.69 -15.90 11.06
CA PRO A 18 11.52 -15.81 11.92
C PRO A 18 11.01 -17.20 12.31
N VAL A 19 10.81 -17.41 13.61
CA VAL A 19 10.12 -18.54 14.21
C VAL A 19 8.66 -18.58 13.72
N PRO A 20 8.07 -19.76 13.41
CA PRO A 20 6.69 -19.85 12.92
C PRO A 20 5.68 -19.30 13.93
N ALA A 21 4.74 -18.50 13.43
CA ALA A 21 3.73 -17.83 14.23
C ALA A 21 2.73 -18.83 14.84
N SER A 22 2.75 -18.97 16.17
CA SER A 22 1.65 -19.53 16.93
C SER A 22 0.50 -18.52 17.05
N ARG A 23 -0.72 -19.08 17.04
CA ARG A 23 -2.04 -18.44 17.17
C ARG A 23 -2.10 -17.10 17.91
N SER A 24 -2.91 -16.20 17.38
CA SER A 24 -3.45 -14.95 17.93
C SER A 24 -3.14 -14.67 19.41
N ALA A 25 -2.16 -13.80 19.66
CA ALA A 25 -1.96 -13.23 20.98
C ALA A 25 -2.93 -12.05 21.17
N PRO A 26 -3.58 -11.90 22.35
CA PRO A 26 -4.41 -10.76 22.64
C PRO A 26 -3.60 -9.46 22.68
N CYS A 27 -4.24 -8.36 22.26
CA CYS A 27 -3.70 -7.01 22.37
C CYS A 27 -3.38 -6.68 23.83
N GLY A 28 -2.12 -6.66 24.21
CA GLY A 28 -1.75 -6.27 25.57
C GLY A 28 -0.50 -6.93 26.16
N SER A 29 0.13 -7.90 25.50
CA SER A 29 1.33 -8.51 26.05
C SER A 29 2.56 -7.62 25.83
N PRO A 30 3.26 -7.16 26.88
CA PRO A 30 4.53 -6.45 26.76
C PRO A 30 5.61 -7.43 26.35
N GLY A 31 6.30 -7.20 25.23
CA GLY A 31 7.53 -7.94 24.97
C GLY A 31 7.87 -8.43 23.58
N ARG A 32 7.25 -7.92 22.48
CA ARG A 32 7.85 -8.11 21.15
C ARG A 32 7.58 -6.90 20.27
N GLN A 33 8.67 -6.19 19.95
CA GLN A 33 8.70 -5.15 18.91
C GLN A 33 8.41 -5.76 17.54
N LEU A 34 7.20 -5.59 17.04
CA LEU A 34 6.77 -6.03 15.73
C LEU A 34 6.09 -4.84 15.03
N TRP A 35 6.80 -4.21 14.15
CA TRP A 35 6.39 -3.06 13.33
C TRP A 35 6.07 -3.46 11.90
N PRO A 36 5.26 -2.71 11.17
CA PRO A 36 4.27 -1.68 11.48
C PRO A 36 2.81 -2.13 11.36
N VAL A 37 2.49 -3.27 10.74
CA VAL A 37 1.10 -3.70 10.47
C VAL A 37 0.47 -4.45 11.66
N GLY A 38 1.27 -4.94 12.59
CA GLY A 38 0.79 -5.72 13.74
C GLY A 38 0.35 -4.92 14.96
N LEU A 39 0.53 -3.61 14.97
CA LEU A 39 0.15 -2.76 16.11
C LEU A 39 -1.29 -2.25 16.04
N PHE A 40 -1.91 -2.31 14.87
CA PHE A 40 -3.30 -1.87 14.72
C PHE A 40 -4.25 -2.97 15.19
N CYS A 41 -4.60 -2.90 16.46
CA CYS A 41 -5.63 -3.75 17.02
C CYS A 41 -7.00 -3.36 16.48
N SER A 42 -7.88 -4.35 16.31
CA SER A 42 -9.27 -4.16 15.91
C SER A 42 -10.04 -3.04 16.67
N PRO A 43 -9.72 -2.72 17.96
CA PRO A 43 -10.43 -1.69 18.70
C PRO A 43 -9.94 -0.25 18.46
N TRP A 44 -8.97 0.00 17.56
CA TRP A 44 -8.55 1.37 17.29
C TRP A 44 -9.61 2.15 16.53
N PRO A 45 -9.87 3.42 16.91
CA PRO A 45 -10.81 4.28 16.17
C PRO A 45 -10.41 4.40 14.70
N GLU A 46 -11.37 4.34 13.80
CA GLU A 46 -11.14 4.39 12.35
C GLU A 46 -10.31 5.62 11.92
N GLN A 47 -10.56 6.79 12.55
CA GLN A 47 -9.82 7.99 12.22
C GLN A 47 -8.33 7.92 12.60
N ALA A 48 -7.99 7.20 13.67
CA ALA A 48 -6.61 6.90 14.02
C ALA A 48 -5.97 5.99 12.99
N LEU A 49 -6.66 4.93 12.57
CA LEU A 49 -6.17 4.01 11.52
C LEU A 49 -5.94 4.76 10.21
N ARG A 50 -6.91 5.58 9.77
CA ARG A 50 -6.78 6.40 8.55
C ARG A 50 -5.58 7.33 8.61
N ALA A 51 -5.38 8.05 9.72
CA ALA A 51 -4.23 8.93 9.88
C ALA A 51 -2.90 8.18 9.74
N ASN A 52 -2.78 7.01 10.36
CA ASN A 52 -1.59 6.17 10.27
C ASN A 52 -1.35 5.62 8.85
N ILE A 53 -2.39 5.16 8.17
CA ILE A 53 -2.29 4.67 6.78
C ILE A 53 -1.82 5.81 5.85
N HIS A 54 -2.36 7.02 5.98
CA HIS A 54 -1.90 8.17 5.21
C HIS A 54 -0.41 8.48 5.42
N CYS A 55 0.10 8.34 6.65
CA CYS A 55 1.54 8.52 6.91
C CYS A 55 2.37 7.48 6.18
N GLN A 56 2.00 6.19 6.27
CA GLN A 56 2.71 5.10 5.62
C GLN A 56 2.74 5.28 4.08
N ILE A 57 1.60 5.60 3.49
CA ILE A 57 1.50 5.87 2.05
C ILE A 57 2.40 7.07 1.67
N SER A 58 2.29 8.18 2.40
CA SER A 58 2.98 9.42 2.04
C SER A 58 4.49 9.32 2.22
N LEU A 59 4.97 8.61 3.26
CA LEU A 59 6.39 8.36 3.45
C LEU A 59 6.98 7.57 2.29
N ALA A 60 6.33 6.46 1.90
CA ALA A 60 6.78 5.64 0.79
C ALA A 60 6.75 6.41 -0.54
N LEU A 61 5.67 7.15 -0.80
CA LEU A 61 5.55 8.00 -1.99
C LEU A 61 6.61 9.10 -2.03
N ASN A 62 6.93 9.71 -0.89
CA ASN A 62 7.99 10.72 -0.83
C ASN A 62 9.34 10.12 -1.24
N ARG A 63 9.68 8.92 -0.73
CA ARG A 63 10.94 8.24 -1.08
C ARG A 63 11.05 7.95 -2.57
N ILE A 64 9.96 7.50 -3.18
CA ILE A 64 9.88 7.21 -4.62
C ILE A 64 9.92 8.50 -5.43
N TYR A 65 9.09 9.46 -5.09
CA TYR A 65 8.94 10.71 -5.84
C TYR A 65 10.21 11.57 -5.82
N THR A 66 10.90 11.62 -4.69
CA THR A 66 12.14 12.39 -4.53
C THR A 66 13.38 11.61 -4.99
N GLU A 67 13.21 10.36 -5.45
CA GLU A 67 14.32 9.46 -5.78
C GLU A 67 15.41 9.45 -4.69
N TRP A 68 14.97 9.46 -3.41
CA TRP A 68 15.85 9.66 -2.26
C TRP A 68 17.05 8.74 -2.24
N TYR A 69 16.89 7.46 -2.49
CA TYR A 69 17.95 6.46 -2.53
C TYR A 69 18.65 6.42 -3.89
N PRO A 70 17.94 6.40 -5.05
CA PRO A 70 18.57 6.47 -6.36
C PRO A 70 19.48 7.68 -6.54
N SER A 71 19.09 8.86 -6.04
CA SER A 71 19.92 10.08 -6.10
C SER A 71 21.24 9.97 -5.33
N LYS A 72 21.37 8.98 -4.43
CA LYS A 72 22.57 8.67 -3.65
C LYS A 72 23.33 7.44 -4.20
N GLY A 73 22.97 6.95 -5.38
CA GLY A 73 23.60 5.82 -6.04
C GLY A 73 23.11 4.43 -5.60
N TYR A 74 22.01 4.35 -4.86
CA TYR A 74 21.41 3.06 -4.50
C TYR A 74 20.46 2.56 -5.58
N SER A 75 20.33 1.24 -5.72
CA SER A 75 19.46 0.58 -6.70
C SER A 75 18.06 0.23 -6.17
N PHE A 76 17.64 0.84 -5.08
CA PHE A 76 16.33 0.62 -4.46
C PHE A 76 15.67 1.97 -4.13
N ASN A 77 14.34 1.97 -3.94
CA ASN A 77 13.57 3.20 -3.66
C ASN A 77 13.23 3.37 -2.17
N ILE A 78 13.18 2.30 -1.39
CA ILE A 78 12.82 2.31 0.03
C ILE A 78 13.50 1.14 0.73
N THR A 79 13.83 1.30 2.01
CA THR A 79 14.41 0.21 2.83
C THR A 79 13.32 -0.52 3.62
N ASN A 80 13.59 -1.77 3.98
CA ASN A 80 12.79 -2.54 4.94
C ASN A 80 13.39 -2.41 6.35
N SER A 81 13.54 -1.18 6.84
CA SER A 81 14.13 -0.89 8.15
C SER A 81 13.46 0.30 8.80
N THR A 82 12.99 0.13 10.03
CA THR A 82 12.40 1.20 10.85
C THR A 82 13.40 2.29 11.24
N SER A 83 14.70 2.04 11.10
CA SER A 83 15.73 3.05 11.35
C SER A 83 15.83 4.09 10.22
N TYR A 84 15.31 3.77 9.05
CA TYR A 84 15.40 4.63 7.86
C TYR A 84 14.04 4.92 7.24
N ASP A 85 13.15 3.92 7.15
CA ASP A 85 11.85 4.04 6.50
C ASP A 85 10.78 3.26 7.28
N GLN A 86 10.34 2.10 6.76
CA GLN A 86 9.29 1.30 7.39
C GLN A 86 9.55 -0.20 7.21
N TYR A 87 9.17 -0.96 8.24
CA TYR A 87 9.33 -2.41 8.25
C TYR A 87 8.18 -3.09 7.51
N TYR A 88 8.51 -4.07 6.68
CA TYR A 88 7.54 -4.86 5.92
C TYR A 88 7.79 -6.35 6.07
N VAL A 89 6.74 -7.13 6.25
CA VAL A 89 6.78 -8.59 6.26
C VAL A 89 5.84 -9.14 5.20
N HIS A 90 6.39 -9.81 4.21
CA HIS A 90 5.60 -10.47 3.16
C HIS A 90 4.76 -11.61 3.74
N GLY A 91 3.52 -11.77 3.26
CA GLY A 91 2.62 -12.87 3.65
C GLY A 91 2.06 -12.78 5.07
N ARG A 92 2.29 -11.69 5.79
CA ARG A 92 1.71 -11.51 7.13
C ARG A 92 0.20 -11.32 7.04
N THR A 93 -0.53 -11.95 7.97
CA THR A 93 -1.97 -11.73 8.14
C THR A 93 -2.25 -10.27 8.50
N VAL A 94 -3.14 -9.64 7.75
CA VAL A 94 -3.60 -8.26 7.95
C VAL A 94 -5.07 -8.30 8.37
N PHE A 95 -5.46 -7.46 9.32
CA PHE A 95 -6.87 -7.34 9.73
C PHE A 95 -7.72 -6.80 8.59
N ASP A 96 -8.93 -7.35 8.39
CA ASP A 96 -9.85 -6.94 7.31
C ASP A 96 -10.15 -5.44 7.32
N VAL A 97 -10.27 -4.84 8.51
CA VAL A 97 -10.46 -3.39 8.65
C VAL A 97 -9.31 -2.61 8.02
N MET A 98 -8.07 -3.07 8.18
CA MET A 98 -6.90 -2.41 7.59
C MET A 98 -6.89 -2.53 6.08
N VAL A 99 -7.25 -3.72 5.56
CA VAL A 99 -7.36 -3.95 4.12
C VAL A 99 -8.41 -3.02 3.52
N ARG A 100 -9.61 -2.98 4.11
CA ARG A 100 -10.70 -2.11 3.66
C ARG A 100 -10.31 -0.63 3.69
N LEU A 101 -9.72 -0.16 4.79
CA LEU A 101 -9.34 1.24 4.91
C LEU A 101 -8.20 1.61 3.96
N THR A 102 -7.23 0.71 3.76
CA THR A 102 -6.16 0.94 2.80
C THR A 102 -6.72 1.04 1.38
N ASP A 103 -7.63 0.14 0.99
CA ASP A 103 -8.28 0.18 -0.32
C ASP A 103 -9.04 1.49 -0.55
N ASP A 104 -9.70 2.00 0.49
CA ASP A 104 -10.49 3.24 0.43
C ASP A 104 -9.63 4.49 0.19
N ILE A 105 -8.40 4.51 0.74
CA ILE A 105 -7.56 5.70 0.72
C ILE A 105 -6.21 5.51 0.00
N PHE A 106 -5.98 4.39 -0.66
CA PHE A 106 -4.68 4.05 -1.25
C PHE A 106 -4.17 5.08 -2.27
N ASN A 107 -5.06 5.73 -3.00
CA ASN A 107 -4.74 6.76 -3.98
C ASN A 107 -4.75 8.18 -3.40
N THR A 108 -4.65 8.29 -2.06
CA THR A 108 -4.53 9.58 -1.37
C THR A 108 -3.19 9.69 -0.67
N TYR A 109 -2.66 10.90 -0.58
CA TYR A 109 -1.40 11.18 0.10
C TYR A 109 -1.43 12.55 0.77
N ILE A 110 -0.52 12.75 1.73
CA ILE A 110 -0.32 14.01 2.42
C ILE A 110 0.65 14.86 1.61
N ARG A 111 0.35 16.15 1.45
CA ARG A 111 1.29 17.15 0.93
C ARG A 111 1.19 18.45 1.71
N LYS A 112 2.17 19.33 1.57
CA LYS A 112 2.01 20.74 1.98
C LYS A 112 1.15 21.46 0.97
N THR A 113 0.27 22.33 1.45
CA THR A 113 -0.56 23.17 0.59
C THR A 113 0.30 23.95 -0.41
N GLY A 114 -0.08 23.93 -1.68
CA GLY A 114 0.67 24.58 -2.75
C GLY A 114 1.87 23.80 -3.30
N THR A 115 2.18 22.61 -2.79
CA THR A 115 3.23 21.74 -3.34
C THR A 115 2.63 20.52 -4.03
N VAL A 116 3.41 19.87 -4.90
CA VAL A 116 3.01 18.59 -5.52
C VAL A 116 3.65 17.38 -4.85
N ASN A 117 4.73 17.60 -4.10
CA ASN A 117 5.54 16.54 -3.51
C ASN A 117 4.78 15.85 -2.37
N PRO A 118 4.72 14.52 -2.33
CA PRO A 118 4.28 13.79 -1.15
C PRO A 118 5.09 14.21 0.07
N TYR A 119 4.41 14.46 1.19
CA TYR A 119 5.07 14.85 2.43
C TYR A 119 5.84 13.68 3.02
N TYR A 120 7.07 13.93 3.51
CA TYR A 120 7.81 12.94 4.29
C TYR A 120 7.16 12.84 5.67
N ALA A 121 6.16 11.98 5.78
CA ALA A 121 5.35 11.81 6.96
C ALA A 121 6.01 10.83 7.95
N GLU A 122 7.07 11.25 8.62
CA GLU A 122 7.75 10.47 9.65
C GLU A 122 6.79 10.09 10.78
N TYR A 123 6.90 8.87 11.29
CA TYR A 123 6.07 8.39 12.39
C TYR A 123 6.80 7.34 13.25
N CYS A 124 6.33 7.20 14.48
CA CYS A 124 6.79 6.17 15.42
C CYS A 124 5.64 5.68 16.30
N ASP A 125 5.87 4.68 17.16
CA ASP A 125 4.83 4.19 18.06
C ASP A 125 4.41 5.24 19.09
N GLY A 126 5.33 6.07 19.54
CA GLY A 126 5.07 7.07 20.56
C GLY A 126 4.96 6.50 21.99
N LYS A 127 5.39 5.24 22.17
CA LYS A 127 5.51 4.57 23.49
C LYS A 127 6.93 4.08 23.73
N SER A 128 7.41 3.19 22.88
CA SER A 128 8.77 2.62 22.99
C SER A 128 9.80 3.52 22.33
N VAL A 129 9.39 4.25 21.29
CA VAL A 129 10.24 5.17 20.52
C VAL A 129 9.56 6.52 20.40
N THR A 130 10.33 7.60 20.55
CA THR A 130 9.88 8.98 20.34
C THR A 130 10.50 9.53 19.05
N CYS A 131 9.71 10.22 18.24
CA CYS A 131 10.14 10.88 17.01
C CYS A 131 9.52 12.29 16.89
N PRO A 132 10.02 13.16 16.02
CA PRO A 132 9.42 14.46 15.75
C PRO A 132 8.04 14.34 15.09
N GLY A 133 7.80 13.25 14.35
CA GLY A 133 6.58 13.00 13.56
C GLY A 133 5.38 12.50 14.36
N LEU A 134 4.47 11.84 13.64
CA LEU A 134 3.24 11.31 14.21
C LEU A 134 3.52 10.17 15.19
N LYS A 135 2.84 10.22 16.33
CA LYS A 135 2.87 9.16 17.33
C LYS A 135 1.64 8.28 17.17
N GLN A 136 1.82 7.01 16.79
CA GLN A 136 0.71 6.11 16.45
C GLN A 136 -0.29 5.95 17.60
N TRP A 137 0.18 5.70 18.84
CA TRP A 137 -0.71 5.65 20.00
C TRP A 137 -1.34 7.00 20.34
N GLY A 138 -0.67 8.10 20.05
CA GLY A 138 -1.24 9.44 20.21
C GLY A 138 -2.41 9.71 19.26
N THR A 139 -2.44 9.06 18.07
CA THR A 139 -3.59 9.18 17.17
C THR A 139 -4.86 8.59 17.76
N VAL A 140 -4.74 7.51 18.56
CA VAL A 140 -5.89 6.90 19.26
C VAL A 140 -6.49 7.89 20.26
N THR A 141 -5.62 8.55 21.04
CA THR A 141 -6.08 9.57 22.00
C THR A 141 -6.82 10.70 21.29
N LEU A 142 -6.26 11.23 20.20
CA LEU A 142 -6.87 12.32 19.44
C LEU A 142 -8.17 11.91 18.74
N ALA A 143 -8.24 10.69 18.21
CA ALA A 143 -9.46 10.15 17.62
C ALA A 143 -10.57 9.96 18.64
N ASN A 144 -10.26 9.49 19.85
CA ASN A 144 -11.21 9.37 20.96
C ASN A 144 -11.71 10.74 21.44
N GLN A 145 -10.98 11.82 21.18
CA GLN A 145 -11.41 13.20 21.37
C GLN A 145 -12.28 13.74 20.22
N GLY A 146 -12.69 12.89 19.27
CA GLY A 146 -13.56 13.26 18.14
C GLY A 146 -12.79 13.87 16.94
N ARG A 147 -11.46 13.85 16.91
CA ARG A 147 -10.70 14.38 15.78
C ARG A 147 -10.76 13.42 14.59
N ASN A 148 -10.98 13.96 13.39
CA ASN A 148 -10.87 13.23 12.14
C ASN A 148 -9.40 13.06 11.72
N ALA A 149 -9.14 12.19 10.74
CA ALA A 149 -7.79 11.86 10.28
C ALA A 149 -6.99 13.11 9.86
N LEU A 150 -7.59 14.04 9.11
CA LEU A 150 -6.91 15.26 8.69
C LEU A 150 -6.54 16.16 9.88
N SER A 151 -7.41 16.31 10.85
CA SER A 151 -7.12 17.12 12.05
C SER A 151 -6.05 16.46 12.94
N ILE A 152 -5.99 15.13 12.97
CA ILE A 152 -4.91 14.38 13.62
C ILE A 152 -3.57 14.64 12.90
N LEU A 153 -3.56 14.52 11.58
CA LEU A 153 -2.36 14.80 10.78
C LEU A 153 -1.88 16.25 10.96
N LYS A 154 -2.79 17.22 10.94
CA LYS A 154 -2.46 18.64 11.17
C LYS A 154 -1.88 18.90 12.57
N TYR A 155 -2.31 18.15 13.56
CA TYR A 155 -1.75 18.24 14.92
C TYR A 155 -0.25 17.90 14.94
N TYR A 156 0.20 16.90 14.17
CA TYR A 156 1.59 16.46 14.15
C TYR A 156 2.46 17.19 13.12
N TYR A 157 1.89 17.55 11.97
CA TYR A 157 2.66 18.08 10.83
C TYR A 157 2.40 19.56 10.53
N GLY A 158 1.52 20.21 11.30
CA GLY A 158 1.16 21.62 11.12
C GLY A 158 -0.09 21.84 10.27
N SER A 159 -0.63 23.05 10.34
CA SER A 159 -1.91 23.41 9.70
C SER A 159 -1.88 23.44 8.17
N ASN A 160 -0.69 23.58 7.57
CA ASN A 160 -0.49 23.76 6.14
C ASN A 160 -0.36 22.45 5.36
N ILE A 161 -0.86 21.34 5.88
CA ILE A 161 -0.95 20.08 5.16
C ILE A 161 -2.37 19.78 4.70
N GLU A 162 -2.48 19.03 3.63
CA GLU A 162 -3.73 18.54 3.07
C GLU A 162 -3.60 17.09 2.60
N ILE A 163 -4.74 16.41 2.50
CA ILE A 163 -4.83 15.06 1.90
C ILE A 163 -5.34 15.24 0.48
N ILE A 164 -4.57 14.78 -0.49
CA ILE A 164 -4.92 14.85 -1.90
C ILE A 164 -5.23 13.47 -2.43
N ARG A 165 -6.32 13.36 -3.17
CA ARG A 165 -6.63 12.20 -4.01
C ARG A 165 -6.10 12.43 -5.41
N THR A 166 -5.41 11.47 -5.98
CA THR A 166 -4.87 11.56 -7.34
C THR A 166 -5.11 10.28 -8.12
N ASN A 167 -5.50 10.44 -9.37
CA ASN A 167 -5.60 9.34 -10.33
C ASN A 167 -4.37 9.30 -11.27
N ASN A 168 -3.46 10.25 -11.14
CA ASN A 168 -2.32 10.45 -12.05
C ASN A 168 -0.99 9.94 -11.49
N ILE A 169 -1.02 9.07 -10.50
CA ILE A 169 0.20 8.44 -10.02
C ILE A 169 0.56 7.36 -11.04
N GLN A 170 1.39 7.70 -12.01
CA GLN A 170 1.98 6.74 -12.91
C GLN A 170 2.77 5.74 -12.07
N SER A 171 2.53 4.44 -12.29
CA SER A 171 3.20 3.33 -11.60
C SER A 171 2.75 3.06 -10.16
N ILE A 172 1.79 3.77 -9.59
CA ILE A 172 1.20 3.36 -8.31
C ILE A 172 -0.10 2.62 -8.58
N PRO A 173 -0.26 1.40 -8.06
CA PRO A 173 -1.48 0.63 -8.23
C PRO A 173 -2.67 1.38 -7.65
N GLN A 174 -3.76 1.47 -8.41
CA GLN A 174 -5.02 1.97 -7.87
C GLN A 174 -5.60 0.96 -6.87
N SER A 175 -6.31 1.46 -5.87
CA SER A 175 -7.03 0.61 -4.93
C SER A 175 -8.06 -0.28 -5.64
N TYR A 176 -8.26 -1.48 -5.11
CA TYR A 176 -9.32 -2.36 -5.58
C TYR A 176 -10.69 -1.67 -5.46
N PRO A 177 -11.55 -1.72 -6.50
CA PRO A 177 -12.79 -0.92 -6.54
C PRO A 177 -13.90 -1.39 -5.58
N GLY A 178 -13.62 -2.35 -4.70
CA GLY A 178 -14.56 -2.85 -3.68
C GLY A 178 -15.47 -3.99 -4.15
N SER A 179 -15.65 -4.19 -5.46
CA SER A 179 -16.43 -5.27 -6.05
C SER A 179 -15.66 -6.00 -7.16
N PRO A 180 -15.86 -7.33 -7.34
CA PRO A 180 -15.20 -8.08 -8.40
C PRO A 180 -15.62 -7.60 -9.79
N LEU A 181 -14.61 -7.44 -10.68
CA LEU A 181 -14.84 -7.12 -12.08
C LEU A 181 -14.83 -8.40 -12.92
N ARG A 182 -15.81 -8.52 -13.80
CA ARG A 182 -16.06 -9.72 -14.65
C ARG A 182 -16.66 -9.30 -15.97
N GLN A 183 -16.87 -10.25 -16.85
CA GLN A 183 -17.56 -9.99 -18.13
C GLN A 183 -18.85 -9.22 -17.92
N GLY A 184 -19.01 -8.12 -18.65
CA GLY A 184 -20.11 -7.16 -18.53
C GLY A 184 -19.81 -5.96 -17.60
N SER A 185 -18.75 -6.00 -16.78
CA SER A 185 -18.33 -4.82 -16.00
C SER A 185 -17.83 -3.72 -16.93
N THR A 186 -18.08 -2.45 -16.56
CA THR A 186 -17.65 -1.26 -17.34
C THR A 186 -17.10 -0.18 -16.42
N GLY A 187 -16.37 0.78 -17.01
CA GLY A 187 -15.93 2.00 -16.34
C GLY A 187 -14.44 2.08 -16.06
N ALA A 188 -14.05 3.07 -15.23
CA ALA A 188 -12.66 3.48 -15.02
C ALA A 188 -11.76 2.35 -14.48
N ALA A 189 -12.28 1.49 -13.61
CA ALA A 189 -11.52 0.36 -13.07
C ALA A 189 -11.18 -0.68 -14.16
N VAL A 190 -12.10 -0.93 -15.09
CA VAL A 190 -11.85 -1.82 -16.24
C VAL A 190 -10.83 -1.20 -17.19
N PHE A 191 -10.96 0.09 -17.46
CA PHE A 191 -9.99 0.84 -18.27
C PHE A 191 -8.57 0.75 -17.70
N THR A 192 -8.44 0.90 -16.37
CA THR A 192 -7.17 0.74 -15.67
C THR A 192 -6.57 -0.64 -15.86
N LEU A 193 -7.37 -1.70 -15.67
CA LEU A 193 -6.92 -3.08 -15.87
C LEU A 193 -6.47 -3.36 -17.30
N GLN A 194 -7.21 -2.86 -18.29
CA GLN A 194 -6.84 -3.02 -19.70
C GLN A 194 -5.47 -2.40 -20.00
N ARG A 195 -5.21 -1.20 -19.48
CA ARG A 195 -3.90 -0.54 -19.62
C ARG A 195 -2.78 -1.32 -18.92
N GLN A 196 -3.02 -1.78 -17.70
CA GLN A 196 -2.05 -2.55 -16.94
C GLN A 196 -1.73 -3.90 -17.62
N LEU A 197 -2.75 -4.64 -18.05
CA LEU A 197 -2.57 -5.90 -18.76
C LEU A 197 -1.83 -5.70 -20.09
N ASN A 198 -2.14 -4.64 -20.84
CA ASN A 198 -1.43 -4.33 -22.08
C ASN A 198 0.06 -3.99 -21.84
N ARG A 199 0.39 -3.32 -20.73
CA ARG A 199 1.81 -3.11 -20.36
C ARG A 199 2.48 -4.44 -20.03
N ILE A 200 1.80 -5.30 -19.25
CA ILE A 200 2.30 -6.64 -18.88
C ILE A 200 2.50 -7.53 -20.12
N THR A 201 1.70 -7.35 -21.15
CA THR A 201 1.83 -8.10 -22.42
C THR A 201 3.22 -7.94 -23.08
N LYS A 202 3.94 -6.85 -22.80
CA LYS A 202 5.31 -6.68 -23.31
C LYS A 202 6.26 -7.76 -22.78
N ASP A 203 6.08 -8.16 -21.53
CA ASP A 203 6.89 -9.16 -20.85
C ASP A 203 6.27 -10.57 -20.96
N TYR A 204 4.95 -10.64 -21.18
CA TYR A 204 4.14 -11.86 -21.31
C TYR A 204 3.26 -11.82 -22.57
N PRO A 205 3.85 -11.95 -23.81
CA PRO A 205 3.13 -11.75 -25.08
C PRO A 205 1.93 -12.68 -25.29
N PHE A 206 1.90 -13.86 -24.68
CA PHE A 206 0.82 -14.84 -24.78
C PHE A 206 -0.52 -14.33 -24.16
N LEU A 207 -0.50 -13.28 -23.37
CA LEU A 207 -1.73 -12.65 -22.82
C LEU A 207 -2.54 -11.99 -23.94
N GLY A 208 -1.87 -11.42 -24.95
CA GLY A 208 -2.50 -10.72 -26.06
C GLY A 208 -3.01 -9.33 -25.70
N LEU A 209 -2.89 -8.39 -26.64
CA LEU A 209 -3.32 -7.00 -26.44
C LEU A 209 -4.86 -6.88 -26.36
N LEU A 210 -5.32 -6.00 -25.47
CA LEU A 210 -6.73 -5.64 -25.28
C LEU A 210 -7.00 -4.26 -25.90
N THR A 211 -8.22 -4.04 -26.37
CA THR A 211 -8.74 -2.70 -26.64
C THR A 211 -8.96 -2.00 -25.30
N VAL A 212 -8.49 -0.76 -25.18
CA VAL A 212 -8.62 0.02 -23.96
C VAL A 212 -9.88 0.89 -24.09
N ASP A 213 -11.04 0.30 -23.83
CA ASP A 213 -12.36 0.88 -24.00
C ASP A 213 -13.20 0.95 -22.72
N GLY A 214 -12.65 0.43 -21.61
CA GLY A 214 -13.36 0.37 -20.33
C GLY A 214 -14.48 -0.68 -20.27
N ILE A 215 -14.51 -1.65 -21.21
CA ILE A 215 -15.50 -2.72 -21.26
C ILE A 215 -14.84 -4.07 -20.98
N PHE A 216 -15.29 -4.78 -19.97
CA PHE A 216 -14.81 -6.12 -19.64
C PHE A 216 -15.51 -7.16 -20.53
N GLY A 217 -15.00 -7.31 -21.74
CA GLY A 217 -15.53 -8.24 -22.74
C GLY A 217 -14.95 -9.66 -22.62
N ARG A 218 -15.39 -10.55 -23.54
CA ARG A 218 -14.91 -11.94 -23.60
C ARG A 218 -13.40 -12.04 -23.76
N LYS A 219 -12.79 -11.22 -24.61
CA LYS A 219 -11.33 -11.21 -24.82
C LYS A 219 -10.57 -10.90 -23.53
N MET A 220 -11.06 -9.92 -22.76
CA MET A 220 -10.47 -9.59 -21.46
C MET A 220 -10.64 -10.75 -20.46
N THR A 221 -11.78 -11.43 -20.44
CA THR A 221 -11.99 -12.62 -19.60
C THR A 221 -10.92 -13.70 -19.87
N GLU A 222 -10.65 -13.99 -21.13
CA GLU A 222 -9.62 -14.98 -21.50
C GLU A 222 -8.21 -14.50 -21.14
N THR A 223 -7.90 -13.23 -21.34
CA THR A 223 -6.63 -12.64 -20.92
C THR A 223 -6.44 -12.74 -19.39
N VAL A 224 -7.48 -12.45 -18.61
CA VAL A 224 -7.46 -12.58 -17.15
C VAL A 224 -7.24 -14.02 -16.72
N LYS A 225 -7.91 -15.00 -17.34
CA LYS A 225 -7.68 -16.43 -17.06
C LYS A 225 -6.25 -16.87 -17.35
N LYS A 226 -5.68 -16.41 -18.47
CA LYS A 226 -4.27 -16.68 -18.81
C LYS A 226 -3.34 -16.09 -17.76
N PHE A 227 -3.57 -14.84 -17.37
CA PHE A 227 -2.83 -14.17 -16.32
C PHE A 227 -2.92 -14.93 -14.99
N GLN A 228 -4.12 -15.29 -14.57
CA GLN A 228 -4.36 -16.04 -13.34
C GLN A 228 -3.59 -17.37 -13.32
N ARG A 229 -3.61 -18.15 -14.41
CA ARG A 229 -2.81 -19.39 -14.53
C ARG A 229 -1.33 -19.13 -14.40
N GLN A 230 -0.82 -18.12 -15.10
CA GLN A 230 0.61 -17.76 -15.08
C GLN A 230 1.12 -17.42 -13.67
N PHE A 231 0.27 -16.79 -12.85
CA PHE A 231 0.65 -16.31 -11.53
C PHE A 231 0.03 -17.11 -10.37
N ASN A 232 -0.35 -18.37 -10.64
CA ASN A 232 -0.89 -19.32 -9.64
C ASN A 232 -2.10 -18.79 -8.87
N LEU A 233 -3.02 -18.11 -9.57
CA LEU A 233 -4.31 -17.69 -9.05
C LEU A 233 -5.42 -18.60 -9.58
N THR A 234 -6.59 -18.62 -8.93
CA THR A 234 -7.79 -19.29 -9.45
C THR A 234 -8.16 -18.70 -10.80
N ALA A 235 -8.14 -19.51 -11.87
CA ALA A 235 -8.33 -19.07 -13.26
C ALA A 235 -9.83 -19.01 -13.63
N ASP A 236 -10.61 -18.21 -12.91
CA ASP A 236 -12.03 -18.02 -13.10
C ASP A 236 -12.39 -16.89 -14.09
N GLY A 237 -11.42 -16.04 -14.43
CA GLY A 237 -11.62 -14.88 -15.29
C GLY A 237 -12.27 -13.71 -14.59
N VAL A 238 -12.38 -13.76 -13.26
CA VAL A 238 -12.90 -12.68 -12.42
C VAL A 238 -11.76 -11.94 -11.76
N VAL A 239 -11.73 -10.62 -11.84
CA VAL A 239 -10.75 -9.80 -11.14
C VAL A 239 -11.29 -9.44 -9.77
N GLY A 240 -11.12 -10.35 -8.82
CA GLY A 240 -11.28 -10.10 -7.40
C GLY A 240 -10.05 -9.38 -6.83
N ARG A 241 -10.06 -9.13 -5.52
CA ARG A 241 -8.97 -8.42 -4.81
C ARG A 241 -7.58 -9.01 -5.11
N SER A 242 -7.41 -10.32 -4.97
CA SER A 242 -6.11 -10.98 -5.18
C SER A 242 -5.61 -10.81 -6.62
N THR A 243 -6.49 -10.97 -7.61
CA THR A 243 -6.14 -10.78 -9.03
C THR A 243 -5.82 -9.31 -9.33
N TRP A 244 -6.60 -8.36 -8.79
CA TRP A 244 -6.35 -6.93 -8.93
C TRP A 244 -4.95 -6.54 -8.48
N TYR A 245 -4.59 -6.89 -7.25
CA TYR A 245 -3.28 -6.53 -6.70
C TYR A 245 -2.14 -7.30 -7.35
N LYS A 246 -2.36 -8.52 -7.82
CA LYS A 246 -1.34 -9.25 -8.58
C LYS A 246 -1.08 -8.61 -9.95
N ILE A 247 -2.12 -8.14 -10.65
CA ILE A 247 -1.97 -7.37 -11.90
C ILE A 247 -1.20 -6.08 -11.63
N SER A 248 -1.60 -5.33 -10.59
CA SER A 248 -0.93 -4.09 -10.20
C SER A 248 0.54 -4.31 -9.85
N TYR A 249 0.85 -5.38 -9.13
CA TYR A 249 2.22 -5.76 -8.80
C TYR A 249 3.08 -6.03 -10.05
N ILE A 250 2.61 -6.89 -10.95
CA ILE A 250 3.35 -7.23 -12.17
C ILE A 250 3.46 -6.01 -13.11
N TYR A 251 2.49 -5.10 -13.07
CA TYR A 251 2.51 -3.87 -13.87
C TYR A 251 3.68 -2.94 -13.50
N VAL A 252 4.07 -2.89 -12.22
CA VAL A 252 5.14 -2.00 -11.71
C VAL A 252 6.49 -2.68 -11.56
N SER A 253 6.55 -4.02 -11.69
CA SER A 253 7.80 -4.80 -11.66
C SER A 253 8.46 -4.83 -13.03
#